data_0a8c43338ef23e1d9e9aa635deaee142
#
_entry.id   0a8c43338ef23e1d9e9aa635deaee142
#
_cell.length_a   1.000
_cell.length_b   1.000
_cell.length_c   1.000
_cell.angle_alpha   90.00
_cell.angle_beta   90.00
_cell.angle_gamma   90.00
#
_symmetry.space_group_name_H-M   'P 1'
#
loop_
_entity.id
_entity.type
_entity.pdbx_description
1 polymer ?
#
loop_
_entity_poly.entity_id
_entity_poly.type
_entity_poly.pdbx_seq_one_letter_code
_entity_poly.pdbx_strand_id
1 'polypeptide(L)'
;MKTIELVRPMVPNNKERIFDMMEPLVRLEKIDAAEYERIVGEWAYSYLKESKDYYDVVLMGGSSDAGRDVVAYLDDIYNRYDIYQCKHYDAPLTPSQYWIEFGKLCYYTYVGEYKIPEKYYIVASKGVGTKLRKYIENPATIGPELIKQWDKHCGGKKQILSEGINLTDELKKYIEQFDFSIIKDVSPIKFLEQFSQTNWYKYHFGGGIKKRPMPEKPDESLSQDEKKLPYVQQLLEVYSEEDNYLYGDDNELKRNPNLFNHFTRQREGFFSAQSLKRFARDELVDEGEYESLKKQVEFGIADIYEKSYESKLERVKSTTGKAVELDLSSAEIQDIKVQDKNGMCHELVNDGKLMWSDGNGDI
;
A
#
# COMPACT_ATOMS: atom_id res chain seq x y z
N MET A 1 19.39 -13.50 19.23
CA MET A 1 18.78 -12.25 18.74
C MET A 1 17.32 -12.53 18.43
N LYS A 2 16.39 -11.66 18.84
CA LYS A 2 14.96 -11.86 18.58
C LYS A 2 14.56 -10.94 17.43
N THR A 3 14.04 -11.53 16.35
CA THR A 3 13.48 -10.79 15.21
C THR A 3 11.97 -10.66 15.37
N ILE A 4 11.41 -9.58 14.88
CA ILE A 4 9.97 -9.35 14.83
C ILE A 4 9.54 -9.57 13.37
N GLU A 5 8.64 -10.53 13.16
CA GLU A 5 8.04 -10.75 11.85
C GLU A 5 7.08 -9.61 11.52
N LEU A 6 7.26 -8.99 10.36
CA LEU A 6 6.36 -7.96 9.85
C LEU A 6 5.18 -8.66 9.17
N VAL A 7 4.04 -8.65 9.86
CA VAL A 7 2.80 -9.21 9.33
C VAL A 7 2.08 -8.13 8.51
N ARG A 8 1.66 -8.48 7.29
CA ARG A 8 0.84 -7.57 6.45
C ARG A 8 -0.35 -7.08 7.28
N PRO A 9 -0.59 -5.75 7.37
CA PRO A 9 -1.67 -5.24 8.19
C PRO A 9 -3.01 -5.78 7.69
N MET A 10 -3.82 -6.31 8.61
CA MET A 10 -5.22 -6.55 8.34
C MET A 10 -5.93 -5.20 8.28
N VAL A 11 -6.85 -5.05 7.34
CA VAL A 11 -7.67 -3.83 7.24
C VAL A 11 -8.35 -3.59 8.58
N PRO A 12 -8.14 -2.44 9.22
CA PRO A 12 -8.79 -2.15 10.47
C PRO A 12 -10.29 -2.00 10.21
N ASN A 13 -11.11 -2.69 11.02
CA ASN A 13 -12.57 -2.46 11.07
C ASN A 13 -12.92 -1.03 11.55
N ASN A 14 -11.92 -0.19 11.73
CA ASN A 14 -12.07 1.14 12.26
C ASN A 14 -12.10 2.17 11.12
N LYS A 15 -13.31 2.50 10.67
CA LYS A 15 -13.59 3.55 9.69
C LYS A 15 -13.00 4.91 10.08
N GLU A 16 -12.75 5.15 11.36
CA GLU A 16 -12.19 6.41 11.86
C GLU A 16 -10.77 6.66 11.34
N ARG A 17 -9.94 5.62 11.14
CA ARG A 17 -8.58 5.79 10.62
C ARG A 17 -8.52 6.17 9.14
N ILE A 18 -9.49 5.74 8.34
CA ILE A 18 -9.58 6.07 6.91
C ILE A 18 -9.90 7.56 6.73
N PHE A 19 -10.66 8.10 7.68
CA PHE A 19 -11.09 9.51 7.69
C PHE A 19 -10.27 10.40 8.62
N ASP A 20 -9.17 9.90 9.20
CA ASP A 20 -8.31 10.71 10.06
C ASP A 20 -7.60 11.76 9.20
N MET A 21 -8.06 13.01 9.33
CA MET A 21 -7.51 14.18 8.63
C MET A 21 -6.25 14.74 9.32
N MET A 22 -5.67 14.00 10.26
CA MET A 22 -4.45 14.44 10.93
C MET A 22 -3.28 14.43 9.95
N GLU A 23 -2.57 15.56 9.89
CA GLU A 23 -1.38 15.67 9.06
C GLU A 23 -0.36 14.58 9.43
N PRO A 24 0.20 13.84 8.45
CA PRO A 24 1.08 12.70 8.72
C PRO A 24 2.28 13.02 9.60
N LEU A 25 2.89 14.21 9.46
CA LEU A 25 3.97 14.65 10.33
C LEU A 25 3.51 14.78 11.79
N VAL A 26 2.32 15.36 12.02
CA VAL A 26 1.74 15.49 13.36
C VAL A 26 1.41 14.13 13.95
N ARG A 27 0.97 13.18 13.12
CA ARG A 27 0.70 11.81 13.56
C ARG A 27 1.98 11.09 13.98
N LEU A 28 3.09 11.23 13.22
CA LEU A 28 4.39 10.69 13.62
C LEU A 28 4.86 11.18 14.98
N GLU A 29 4.42 12.35 15.41
CA GLU A 29 4.75 12.91 16.74
C GLU A 29 3.95 12.27 17.88
N LYS A 30 2.77 11.72 17.59
CA LYS A 30 1.83 11.21 18.60
C LYS A 30 1.91 9.69 18.84
N ILE A 31 2.53 8.95 17.93
CA ILE A 31 2.78 7.52 18.12
C ILE A 31 3.90 7.29 19.15
N ASP A 32 3.95 6.11 19.73
CA ASP A 32 5.06 5.76 20.61
C ASP A 32 6.30 5.28 19.85
N ALA A 33 7.42 5.12 20.56
CA ALA A 33 8.69 4.73 19.94
C ALA A 33 8.64 3.33 19.29
N ALA A 34 7.92 2.39 19.89
CA ALA A 34 7.80 1.03 19.37
C ALA A 34 6.93 1.00 18.10
N GLU A 35 5.86 1.78 18.06
CA GLU A 35 5.05 1.95 16.87
C GLU A 35 5.87 2.64 15.75
N TYR A 36 6.70 3.64 16.10
CA TYR A 36 7.57 4.30 15.14
C TYR A 36 8.59 3.34 14.52
N GLU A 37 9.27 2.52 15.33
CA GLU A 37 10.21 1.49 14.85
C GLU A 37 9.52 0.50 13.91
N ARG A 38 8.30 0.07 14.25
CA ARG A 38 7.50 -0.82 13.40
C ARG A 38 7.17 -0.18 12.06
N ILE A 39 6.71 1.07 12.05
CA ILE A 39 6.38 1.81 10.82
C ILE A 39 7.64 1.98 9.94
N VAL A 40 8.79 2.25 10.51
CA VAL A 40 10.06 2.32 9.76
C VAL A 40 10.42 0.95 9.17
N GLY A 41 10.22 -0.14 9.91
CA GLY A 41 10.39 -1.50 9.42
C GLY A 41 9.45 -1.82 8.24
N GLU A 42 8.18 -1.46 8.36
CA GLU A 42 7.17 -1.63 7.32
C GLU A 42 7.49 -0.82 6.05
N TRP A 43 7.96 0.43 6.19
CA TRP A 43 8.46 1.22 5.08
C TRP A 43 9.66 0.56 4.39
N ALA A 44 10.63 0.08 5.18
CA ALA A 44 11.78 -0.60 4.62
C ALA A 44 11.40 -1.88 3.89
N TYR A 45 10.45 -2.65 4.44
CA TYR A 45 9.93 -3.88 3.85
C TYR A 45 9.08 -3.64 2.59
N SER A 46 8.18 -2.63 2.61
CA SER A 46 7.21 -2.42 1.53
C SER A 46 7.72 -1.51 0.41
N TYR A 47 8.56 -0.50 0.71
CA TYR A 47 9.06 0.45 -0.27
C TYR A 47 10.55 0.22 -0.60
N LEU A 48 11.41 0.14 0.43
CA LEU A 48 12.84 0.07 0.18
C LEU A 48 13.28 -1.28 -0.35
N LYS A 49 12.61 -2.37 0.03
CA LYS A 49 12.93 -3.71 -0.46
C LYS A 49 12.90 -3.77 -1.99
N GLU A 50 11.89 -3.17 -2.61
CA GLU A 50 11.79 -3.11 -4.06
C GLU A 50 12.70 -2.02 -4.66
N SER A 51 12.66 -0.80 -4.10
CA SER A 51 13.38 0.35 -4.69
C SER A 51 14.91 0.26 -4.56
N LYS A 52 15.43 -0.53 -3.62
CA LYS A 52 16.87 -0.76 -3.39
C LYS A 52 17.31 -2.21 -3.62
N ASP A 53 16.41 -3.05 -4.10
CA ASP A 53 16.68 -4.47 -4.37
C ASP A 53 17.23 -5.22 -3.15
N TYR A 54 16.63 -4.99 -1.97
CA TYR A 54 16.98 -5.76 -0.79
C TYR A 54 16.43 -7.18 -0.86
N TYR A 55 17.30 -8.14 -0.56
CA TYR A 55 16.91 -9.55 -0.45
C TYR A 55 15.88 -9.75 0.66
N ASP A 56 16.17 -9.20 1.85
CA ASP A 56 15.28 -9.31 3.00
C ASP A 56 15.36 -8.09 3.92
N VAL A 57 14.29 -7.83 4.68
CA VAL A 57 14.20 -6.76 5.67
C VAL A 57 13.67 -7.31 6.97
N VAL A 58 14.41 -7.09 8.06
CA VAL A 58 14.11 -7.63 9.38
C VAL A 58 14.04 -6.52 10.42
N LEU A 59 12.97 -6.49 11.20
CA LEU A 59 12.84 -5.66 12.38
C LEU A 59 13.47 -6.40 13.57
N MET A 60 14.46 -5.76 14.19
CA MET A 60 15.17 -6.31 15.33
C MET A 60 14.40 -5.98 16.61
N GLY A 61 14.19 -6.95 17.47
CA GLY A 61 13.40 -6.74 18.70
C GLY A 61 14.16 -7.04 19.97
N GLY A 62 14.01 -6.15 20.94
CA GLY A 62 14.49 -6.35 22.30
C GLY A 62 15.80 -5.64 22.64
N SER A 63 16.13 -5.60 23.92
CA SER A 63 17.31 -4.89 24.48
C SER A 63 18.67 -5.44 24.04
N SER A 64 18.71 -6.53 23.28
CA SER A 64 19.93 -7.17 22.78
C SER A 64 20.10 -7.01 21.25
N ASP A 65 19.49 -5.98 20.66
CA ASP A 65 19.60 -5.65 19.23
C ASP A 65 20.99 -5.11 18.83
N ALA A 66 21.84 -4.83 19.84
CA ALA A 66 23.18 -4.23 19.67
C ALA A 66 23.13 -2.89 18.90
N GLY A 67 22.04 -2.12 19.07
CA GLY A 67 21.84 -0.82 18.41
C GLY A 67 21.44 -0.93 16.94
N ARG A 68 20.65 -1.94 16.60
CA ARG A 68 20.11 -2.13 15.23
C ARG A 68 18.60 -2.32 15.29
N ASP A 69 17.82 -1.34 14.85
CA ASP A 69 16.37 -1.42 14.89
C ASP A 69 15.81 -2.14 13.66
N VAL A 70 16.25 -1.75 12.45
CA VAL A 70 15.87 -2.42 11.19
C VAL A 70 17.13 -2.77 10.40
N VAL A 71 17.23 -4.00 9.95
CA VAL A 71 18.33 -4.50 9.11
C VAL A 71 17.79 -4.92 7.75
N ALA A 72 18.33 -4.35 6.68
CA ALA A 72 17.97 -4.65 5.30
C ALA A 72 19.13 -5.35 4.60
N TYR A 73 18.97 -6.62 4.28
CA TYR A 73 19.99 -7.47 3.68
C TYR A 73 20.05 -7.32 2.17
N LEU A 74 21.26 -7.23 1.64
CA LEU A 74 21.55 -7.08 0.22
C LEU A 74 21.81 -8.43 -0.49
N ASP A 75 22.03 -9.50 0.28
CA ASP A 75 22.35 -10.81 -0.25
C ASP A 75 21.63 -11.94 0.55
N ASP A 76 21.51 -13.10 -0.06
CA ASP A 76 20.84 -14.30 0.46
C ASP A 76 21.64 -15.03 1.56
N ILE A 77 22.92 -14.68 1.73
CA ILE A 77 23.78 -15.23 2.80
C ILE A 77 23.83 -14.30 4.03
N TYR A 78 23.01 -13.24 4.05
CA TYR A 78 22.89 -12.28 5.16
C TYR A 78 24.24 -11.65 5.59
N ASN A 79 25.12 -11.43 4.62
CA ASN A 79 26.47 -10.95 4.86
C ASN A 79 26.65 -9.44 4.63
N ARG A 80 25.93 -8.88 3.66
CA ARG A 80 25.93 -7.46 3.32
C ARG A 80 24.57 -6.87 3.66
N TYR A 81 24.54 -5.74 4.33
CA TYR A 81 23.29 -5.14 4.78
C TYR A 81 23.44 -3.65 5.08
N ASP A 82 22.31 -2.97 5.08
CA ASP A 82 22.12 -1.62 5.60
C ASP A 82 21.42 -1.68 6.95
N ILE A 83 21.69 -0.70 7.82
CA ILE A 83 20.99 -0.50 9.09
C ILE A 83 20.16 0.78 9.01
N TYR A 84 18.93 0.71 9.53
CA TYR A 84 18.07 1.86 9.76
C TYR A 84 17.83 1.98 11.27
N GLN A 85 18.49 2.96 11.88
CA GLN A 85 18.40 3.25 13.31
C GLN A 85 17.28 4.26 13.56
N CYS A 86 16.27 3.86 14.31
CA CYS A 86 15.09 4.65 14.59
C CYS A 86 15.29 5.53 15.84
N LYS A 87 14.81 6.75 15.76
CA LYS A 87 14.77 7.66 16.94
C LYS A 87 13.46 8.44 16.94
N HIS A 88 12.72 8.28 18.02
CA HIS A 88 11.48 9.00 18.25
C HIS A 88 11.65 9.98 19.42
N TYR A 89 11.79 11.26 19.09
CA TYR A 89 11.98 12.36 20.07
C TYR A 89 11.09 13.55 19.71
N ASP A 90 10.79 14.38 20.71
CA ASP A 90 9.95 15.57 20.56
C ASP A 90 10.65 16.73 19.83
N ALA A 91 11.94 16.62 19.55
CA ALA A 91 12.75 17.63 18.89
C ALA A 91 13.78 16.99 17.91
N PRO A 92 14.32 17.74 16.95
CA PRO A 92 15.37 17.25 16.05
C PRO A 92 16.59 16.75 16.82
N LEU A 93 17.15 15.63 16.40
CA LEU A 93 18.28 14.97 17.04
C LEU A 93 19.51 15.86 17.17
N THR A 94 20.06 15.89 18.36
CA THR A 94 21.32 16.59 18.67
C THR A 94 22.49 15.61 18.74
N PRO A 95 23.75 16.07 18.57
CA PRO A 95 24.92 15.22 18.73
C PRO A 95 24.97 14.53 20.10
N SER A 96 24.62 15.23 21.18
CA SER A 96 24.71 14.66 22.53
C SER A 96 23.73 13.48 22.76
N GLN A 97 22.61 13.43 22.02
CA GLN A 97 21.66 12.32 22.03
C GLN A 97 22.13 11.15 21.14
N TYR A 98 23.07 11.42 20.22
CA TYR A 98 23.44 10.42 19.22
C TYR A 98 24.86 9.84 19.38
N TRP A 99 25.71 10.43 20.25
CA TRP A 99 27.06 9.87 20.50
C TRP A 99 27.02 8.41 20.95
N ILE A 100 26.03 8.05 21.76
CA ILE A 100 25.87 6.67 22.22
C ILE A 100 25.64 5.70 21.05
N GLU A 101 24.89 6.09 20.03
CA GLU A 101 24.63 5.24 18.87
C GLU A 101 25.88 5.09 17.97
N PHE A 102 26.64 6.17 17.76
CA PHE A 102 27.96 6.07 17.12
C PHE A 102 28.91 5.19 17.93
N GLY A 103 28.87 5.30 19.24
CA GLY A 103 29.64 4.44 20.14
C GLY A 103 29.25 2.97 20.03
N LYS A 104 27.95 2.66 20.01
CA LYS A 104 27.44 1.30 19.81
C LYS A 104 27.90 0.73 18.48
N LEU A 105 27.76 1.48 17.38
CA LEU A 105 28.18 1.06 16.04
C LEU A 105 29.68 0.69 16.04
N CYS A 106 30.54 1.55 16.58
CA CYS A 106 31.96 1.27 16.64
C CYS A 106 32.29 0.10 17.58
N TYR A 107 31.71 0.05 18.76
CA TYR A 107 32.01 -0.98 19.75
C TYR A 107 31.59 -2.37 19.28
N TYR A 108 30.34 -2.54 18.81
CA TYR A 108 29.85 -3.84 18.41
C TYR A 108 30.50 -4.37 17.13
N THR A 109 30.89 -3.50 16.22
CA THR A 109 31.70 -3.89 15.06
C THR A 109 33.15 -4.21 15.44
N TYR A 110 33.73 -3.50 16.42
CA TYR A 110 35.07 -3.78 16.96
C TYR A 110 35.16 -5.16 17.65
N VAL A 111 34.16 -5.51 18.46
CA VAL A 111 34.16 -6.82 19.15
C VAL A 111 33.65 -7.96 18.24
N GLY A 112 33.23 -7.65 17.01
CA GLY A 112 32.79 -8.64 16.04
C GLY A 112 31.38 -9.20 16.30
N GLU A 113 30.54 -8.48 17.09
CA GLU A 113 29.14 -8.87 17.29
C GLU A 113 28.38 -8.87 15.96
N TYR A 114 28.71 -7.92 15.08
CA TYR A 114 28.26 -7.88 13.70
C TYR A 114 29.27 -7.16 12.80
N LYS A 115 29.16 -7.38 11.49
CA LYS A 115 30.03 -6.72 10.49
C LYS A 115 29.66 -5.26 10.32
N ILE A 116 30.60 -4.45 9.80
CA ILE A 116 30.31 -3.07 9.42
C ILE A 116 29.23 -3.08 8.30
N PRO A 117 28.12 -2.34 8.46
CA PRO A 117 27.07 -2.25 7.44
C PRO A 117 27.57 -1.48 6.21
N GLU A 118 26.98 -1.73 5.04
CA GLU A 118 27.25 -0.95 3.83
C GLU A 118 26.82 0.51 4.01
N LYS A 119 25.64 0.73 4.61
CA LYS A 119 25.13 2.04 5.01
C LYS A 119 24.45 1.97 6.37
N TYR A 120 24.53 3.07 7.07
CA TYR A 120 23.88 3.27 8.36
C TYR A 120 23.00 4.52 8.29
N TYR A 121 21.68 4.31 8.30
CA TYR A 121 20.70 5.38 8.15
C TYR A 121 20.11 5.79 9.50
N ILE A 122 20.17 7.08 9.81
CA ILE A 122 19.48 7.70 10.93
C ILE A 122 18.06 8.04 10.48
N VAL A 123 17.05 7.41 11.09
CA VAL A 123 15.64 7.65 10.79
C VAL A 123 15.00 8.23 12.05
N ALA A 124 14.82 9.54 12.07
CA ALA A 124 14.30 10.25 13.23
C ALA A 124 12.97 10.94 12.92
N SER A 125 11.96 10.80 13.81
CA SER A 125 10.61 11.37 13.61
C SER A 125 10.61 12.89 13.41
N LYS A 126 11.56 13.59 14.02
CA LYS A 126 11.78 15.05 13.85
C LYS A 126 13.03 15.38 13.04
N GLY A 127 13.66 14.36 12.42
CA GLY A 127 14.89 14.53 11.66
C GLY A 127 16.12 14.85 12.53
N VAL A 128 17.20 15.22 11.87
CA VAL A 128 18.47 15.59 12.53
C VAL A 128 18.61 17.11 12.61
N GLY A 129 19.05 17.58 13.78
CA GLY A 129 19.31 19.01 14.00
C GLY A 129 20.60 19.46 13.26
N THR A 130 20.71 20.76 13.04
CA THR A 130 21.79 21.38 12.25
C THR A 130 23.19 20.96 12.71
N LYS A 131 23.42 20.80 14.01
CA LYS A 131 24.74 20.40 14.54
C LYS A 131 25.08 18.94 14.20
N LEU A 132 24.11 18.03 14.30
CA LEU A 132 24.32 16.61 13.93
C LEU A 132 24.48 16.47 12.41
N ARG A 133 23.71 17.22 11.63
CA ARG A 133 23.84 17.26 10.16
C ARG A 133 25.25 17.65 9.72
N LYS A 134 25.90 18.62 10.37
CA LYS A 134 27.28 19.01 10.06
C LYS A 134 28.28 17.85 10.25
N TYR A 135 28.06 16.97 11.23
CA TYR A 135 28.88 15.76 11.40
C TYR A 135 28.63 14.74 10.28
N ILE A 136 27.38 14.54 9.88
CA ILE A 136 27.01 13.63 8.78
C ILE A 136 27.58 14.13 7.44
N GLU A 137 27.60 15.45 7.22
CA GLU A 137 28.17 16.08 6.02
C GLU A 137 29.72 16.07 6.03
N ASN A 138 30.34 16.04 7.23
CA ASN A 138 31.77 16.00 7.41
C ASN A 138 32.20 14.80 8.25
N PRO A 139 32.02 13.56 7.75
CA PRO A 139 32.14 12.34 8.53
C PRO A 139 33.52 12.12 9.17
N ALA A 140 34.58 12.65 8.58
CA ALA A 140 35.94 12.60 9.16
C ALA A 140 36.02 13.28 10.56
N THR A 141 35.07 14.13 10.93
CA THR A 141 35.07 14.79 12.23
C THR A 141 34.38 13.96 13.32
N ILE A 142 33.64 12.90 12.96
CA ILE A 142 32.88 12.09 13.92
C ILE A 142 33.82 11.33 14.85
N GLY A 143 34.78 10.59 14.31
CA GLY A 143 35.70 9.77 15.11
C GLY A 143 36.49 10.55 16.18
N PRO A 144 37.22 11.63 15.83
CA PRO A 144 37.89 12.47 16.79
C PRO A 144 36.99 13.05 17.88
N GLU A 145 35.76 13.44 17.50
CA GLU A 145 34.81 13.99 18.47
C GLU A 145 34.17 12.91 19.35
N LEU A 146 33.84 11.75 18.79
CA LEU A 146 33.35 10.59 19.55
C LEU A 146 34.31 10.17 20.64
N ILE A 147 35.61 10.14 20.35
CA ILE A 147 36.68 9.85 21.32
C ILE A 147 36.64 10.84 22.48
N LYS A 148 36.50 12.14 22.21
CA LYS A 148 36.39 13.17 23.25
C LYS A 148 35.12 13.03 24.09
N GLN A 149 34.04 12.57 23.49
CA GLN A 149 32.74 12.42 24.14
C GLN A 149 32.53 11.04 24.77
N TRP A 150 33.50 10.11 24.61
CA TRP A 150 33.36 8.70 24.99
C TRP A 150 32.98 8.52 26.44
N ASP A 151 33.73 9.06 27.38
CA ASP A 151 33.50 8.88 28.81
C ASP A 151 32.13 9.41 29.26
N LYS A 152 31.68 10.47 28.59
CA LYS A 152 30.40 11.11 28.91
C LYS A 152 29.19 10.35 28.37
N HIS A 153 29.28 9.76 27.16
CA HIS A 153 28.13 9.24 26.44
C HIS A 153 28.17 7.75 26.13
N CYS A 154 29.34 7.11 26.19
CA CYS A 154 29.53 5.73 25.75
C CYS A 154 30.16 4.82 26.82
N GLY A 155 31.15 5.33 27.57
CA GLY A 155 31.99 4.54 28.48
C GLY A 155 31.35 4.24 29.84
N GLY A 156 30.34 4.99 30.25
CA GLY A 156 29.71 4.85 31.56
C GLY A 156 28.88 3.58 31.73
N LYS A 157 28.65 3.20 32.99
CA LYS A 157 27.75 2.08 33.33
C LYS A 157 26.35 2.33 32.77
N LYS A 158 25.72 1.28 32.21
CA LYS A 158 24.36 1.31 31.64
C LYS A 158 24.23 2.21 30.39
N GLN A 159 25.33 2.61 29.77
CA GLN A 159 25.30 3.27 28.46
C GLN A 159 25.26 2.23 27.34
N ILE A 160 26.41 1.77 26.84
CA ILE A 160 26.46 0.70 25.84
C ILE A 160 26.35 -0.67 26.52
N LEU A 161 27.12 -0.90 27.58
CA LEU A 161 27.07 -2.11 28.41
C LEU A 161 26.73 -1.78 29.87
N SER A 162 26.22 -2.77 30.58
CA SER A 162 25.87 -2.64 32.01
C SER A 162 27.06 -2.30 32.93
N GLU A 163 28.22 -2.88 32.60
CA GLU A 163 29.49 -2.69 33.34
C GLU A 163 30.25 -1.43 32.94
N GLY A 164 29.90 -0.84 31.80
CA GLY A 164 30.65 0.26 31.19
C GLY A 164 31.77 -0.26 30.27
N ILE A 165 32.35 0.63 29.47
CA ILE A 165 33.39 0.32 28.49
C ILE A 165 34.51 1.34 28.60
N ASN A 166 35.70 0.88 29.00
CA ASN A 166 36.90 1.71 28.97
C ASN A 166 37.36 1.92 27.52
N LEU A 167 37.71 3.14 27.18
CA LEU A 167 38.29 3.47 25.89
C LEU A 167 39.77 3.04 25.86
N THR A 168 40.00 1.79 25.45
CA THR A 168 41.38 1.29 25.29
C THR A 168 42.05 1.90 24.08
N ASP A 169 43.40 1.81 23.99
CA ASP A 169 44.17 2.33 22.84
C ASP A 169 43.76 1.61 21.53
N GLU A 170 43.44 0.31 21.62
CA GLU A 170 43.01 -0.48 20.47
C GLU A 170 41.62 0.00 19.98
N LEU A 171 40.66 0.19 20.88
CA LEU A 171 39.33 0.69 20.53
C LEU A 171 39.40 2.13 20.00
N LYS A 172 40.23 2.97 20.61
CA LYS A 172 40.49 4.33 20.12
C LYS A 172 41.04 4.32 18.70
N LYS A 173 42.05 3.50 18.44
CA LYS A 173 42.61 3.33 17.08
C LYS A 173 41.59 2.82 16.09
N TYR A 174 40.72 1.89 16.51
CA TYR A 174 39.64 1.42 15.67
C TYR A 174 38.65 2.55 15.29
N ILE A 175 38.23 3.38 16.27
CA ILE A 175 37.37 4.53 16.03
C ILE A 175 38.03 5.56 15.11
N GLU A 176 39.31 5.81 15.24
CA GLU A 176 40.07 6.72 14.37
C GLU A 176 40.13 6.24 12.90
N GLN A 177 40.12 4.92 12.69
CA GLN A 177 40.18 4.29 11.37
C GLN A 177 38.77 3.97 10.79
N PHE A 178 37.72 4.10 11.57
CA PHE A 178 36.38 3.76 11.14
C PHE A 178 35.88 4.73 10.06
N ASP A 179 35.36 4.19 8.96
CA ASP A 179 34.78 5.00 7.88
C ASP A 179 33.34 5.45 8.22
N PHE A 180 33.20 6.63 8.81
CA PHE A 180 31.92 7.23 9.10
C PHE A 180 31.16 7.74 7.86
N SER A 181 31.72 7.65 6.66
CA SER A 181 31.02 8.06 5.41
C SER A 181 29.81 7.18 5.07
N ILE A 182 29.70 6.02 5.72
CA ILE A 182 28.55 5.13 5.63
C ILE A 182 27.29 5.72 6.28
N ILE A 183 27.44 6.72 7.17
CA ILE A 183 26.33 7.32 7.91
C ILE A 183 25.57 8.30 7.02
N LYS A 184 24.26 8.13 6.99
CA LYS A 184 23.32 8.98 6.26
C LYS A 184 22.12 9.27 7.15
N ASP A 185 21.30 10.25 6.81
CA ASP A 185 20.00 10.45 7.43
C ASP A 185 18.87 10.39 6.41
N VAL A 186 17.69 10.03 6.90
CA VAL A 186 16.45 10.09 6.14
C VAL A 186 15.57 11.17 6.77
N SER A 187 15.22 12.19 6.00
CA SER A 187 14.32 13.23 6.50
C SER A 187 12.89 12.67 6.68
N PRO A 188 12.12 13.15 7.67
CA PRO A 188 10.74 12.72 7.88
C PRO A 188 9.85 12.93 6.64
N ILE A 189 10.07 14.01 5.90
CA ILE A 189 9.33 14.30 4.67
C ILE A 189 9.62 13.23 3.61
N LYS A 190 10.90 12.91 3.37
CA LYS A 190 11.28 11.87 2.41
C LYS A 190 10.76 10.49 2.81
N PHE A 191 10.81 10.18 4.12
CA PHE A 191 10.25 8.95 4.66
C PHE A 191 8.75 8.84 4.36
N LEU A 192 7.97 9.87 4.68
CA LEU A 192 6.53 9.90 4.44
C LEU A 192 6.18 9.89 2.95
N GLU A 193 6.92 10.64 2.12
CA GLU A 193 6.74 10.65 0.66
C GLU A 193 6.92 9.26 0.06
N GLN A 194 7.95 8.54 0.45
CA GLN A 194 8.21 7.18 0.00
C GLN A 194 7.19 6.18 0.55
N PHE A 195 6.91 6.25 1.85
CA PHE A 195 5.96 5.36 2.50
C PHE A 195 4.53 5.54 1.99
N SER A 196 4.15 6.77 1.59
CA SER A 196 2.82 7.08 1.02
C SER A 196 2.51 6.31 -0.28
N GLN A 197 3.52 5.76 -0.93
CA GLN A 197 3.37 4.94 -2.13
C GLN A 197 2.96 3.49 -1.82
N THR A 198 2.85 3.14 -0.53
CA THR A 198 2.52 1.78 -0.08
C THR A 198 1.14 1.70 0.56
N ASN A 199 0.53 0.52 0.53
CA ASN A 199 -0.73 0.27 1.24
C ASN A 199 -0.56 0.32 2.77
N TRP A 200 0.63 0.05 3.28
CA TRP A 200 0.96 0.15 4.71
C TRP A 200 0.81 1.57 5.24
N TYR A 201 1.14 2.58 4.43
CA TYR A 201 0.92 3.97 4.78
C TYR A 201 -0.56 4.26 5.06
N LYS A 202 -1.45 3.77 4.21
CA LYS A 202 -2.90 3.98 4.36
C LYS A 202 -3.42 3.39 5.68
N TYR A 203 -2.86 2.27 6.10
CA TYR A 203 -3.19 1.64 7.38
C TYR A 203 -2.84 2.54 8.58
N HIS A 204 -1.68 3.20 8.56
CA HIS A 204 -1.20 4.00 9.68
C HIS A 204 -1.68 5.46 9.66
N PHE A 205 -1.69 6.07 8.49
CA PHE A 205 -1.92 7.50 8.35
C PHE A 205 -3.31 7.86 7.82
N GLY A 206 -4.10 6.84 7.49
CA GLY A 206 -5.23 7.09 6.63
C GLY A 206 -4.69 7.54 5.25
N GLY A 207 -5.48 7.70 4.35
CA GLY A 207 -5.09 8.32 3.10
C GLY A 207 -6.37 8.89 2.62
N GLY A 208 -6.55 10.16 2.55
CA GLY A 208 -7.79 10.72 2.03
C GLY A 208 -8.25 9.88 0.85
N ILE A 209 -9.53 9.61 0.77
CA ILE A 209 -10.11 8.76 -0.28
C ILE A 209 -9.57 9.27 -1.61
N LYS A 210 -8.78 8.46 -2.28
CA LYS A 210 -8.28 8.82 -3.60
C LYS A 210 -9.49 9.01 -4.51
N LYS A 211 -9.54 10.15 -5.17
CA LYS A 211 -10.60 10.42 -6.12
C LYS A 211 -10.45 9.47 -7.30
N ARG A 212 -11.46 8.65 -7.52
CA ARG A 212 -11.52 7.75 -8.66
C ARG A 212 -11.42 8.54 -9.97
N PRO A 213 -10.57 8.16 -10.92
CA PRO A 213 -10.55 8.76 -12.25
C PRO A 213 -11.89 8.51 -12.97
N MET A 214 -12.21 9.37 -13.93
CA MET A 214 -13.39 9.16 -14.77
C MET A 214 -13.23 7.83 -15.52
N PRO A 215 -14.28 6.99 -15.58
CA PRO A 215 -14.23 5.77 -16.39
C PRO A 215 -13.94 6.08 -17.84
N GLU A 216 -13.12 5.24 -18.45
CA GLU A 216 -12.92 5.28 -19.90
C GLU A 216 -14.24 4.95 -20.62
N LYS A 217 -14.52 5.67 -21.69
CA LYS A 217 -15.65 5.32 -22.56
C LYS A 217 -15.25 4.13 -23.42
N PRO A 218 -16.19 3.18 -23.67
CA PRO A 218 -15.95 2.13 -24.63
C PRO A 218 -15.76 2.70 -26.04
N ASP A 219 -14.98 2.03 -26.85
CA ASP A 219 -14.83 2.36 -28.27
C ASP A 219 -16.21 2.30 -28.97
N GLU A 220 -16.36 3.03 -30.09
CA GLU A 220 -17.63 3.07 -30.85
C GLU A 220 -18.06 1.67 -31.30
N SER A 221 -17.11 0.79 -31.62
CA SER A 221 -17.37 -0.57 -32.06
C SER A 221 -16.85 -1.60 -31.07
N LEU A 222 -17.47 -2.78 -31.04
CA LEU A 222 -17.01 -3.91 -30.21
C LEU A 222 -15.63 -4.40 -30.65
N SER A 223 -14.71 -4.50 -29.71
CA SER A 223 -13.45 -5.24 -29.91
C SER A 223 -13.69 -6.75 -30.02
N GLN A 224 -12.71 -7.50 -30.55
CA GLN A 224 -12.82 -8.96 -30.65
C GLN A 224 -12.94 -9.64 -29.28
N ASP A 225 -12.36 -9.06 -28.25
CA ASP A 225 -12.43 -9.61 -26.90
C ASP A 225 -13.79 -9.27 -26.23
N GLU A 226 -14.34 -8.07 -26.46
CA GLU A 226 -15.70 -7.75 -25.99
C GLU A 226 -16.75 -8.68 -26.59
N LYS A 227 -16.64 -9.02 -27.87
CA LYS A 227 -17.57 -9.96 -28.55
C LYS A 227 -17.62 -11.35 -27.91
N LYS A 228 -16.57 -11.76 -27.18
CA LYS A 228 -16.51 -13.05 -26.47
C LYS A 228 -17.14 -13.00 -25.06
N LEU A 229 -17.41 -11.80 -24.54
CA LEU A 229 -17.94 -11.67 -23.20
C LEU A 229 -19.39 -12.20 -23.13
N PRO A 230 -19.71 -13.07 -22.15
CA PRO A 230 -21.05 -13.66 -22.02
C PRO A 230 -22.17 -12.62 -22.00
N TYR A 231 -22.00 -11.50 -21.30
CA TYR A 231 -23.02 -10.48 -21.24
C TYR A 231 -23.31 -9.84 -22.61
N VAL A 232 -22.29 -9.67 -23.46
CA VAL A 232 -22.43 -9.10 -24.82
C VAL A 232 -23.22 -10.07 -25.70
N GLN A 233 -22.81 -11.34 -25.69
CA GLN A 233 -23.49 -12.39 -26.48
C GLN A 233 -24.94 -12.52 -26.08
N GLN A 234 -25.23 -12.61 -24.79
CA GLN A 234 -26.59 -12.74 -24.28
C GLN A 234 -27.44 -11.49 -24.54
N LEU A 235 -26.88 -10.27 -24.49
CA LEU A 235 -27.62 -9.06 -24.87
C LEU A 235 -27.97 -9.06 -26.35
N LEU A 236 -27.07 -9.48 -27.24
CA LEU A 236 -27.37 -9.60 -28.66
C LEU A 236 -28.46 -10.63 -28.92
N GLU A 237 -28.49 -11.75 -28.22
CA GLU A 237 -29.58 -12.73 -28.27
C GLU A 237 -30.90 -12.14 -27.79
N VAL A 238 -30.90 -11.41 -26.66
CA VAL A 238 -32.10 -10.72 -26.13
C VAL A 238 -32.66 -9.72 -27.15
N TYR A 239 -31.80 -8.95 -27.81
CA TYR A 239 -32.23 -7.99 -28.81
C TYR A 239 -32.72 -8.68 -30.10
N SER A 240 -32.12 -9.83 -30.44
CA SER A 240 -32.55 -10.63 -31.59
C SER A 240 -33.94 -11.18 -31.39
N GLU A 241 -34.30 -11.67 -30.19
CA GLU A 241 -35.63 -12.11 -29.85
C GLU A 241 -36.65 -10.96 -29.85
N GLU A 242 -36.30 -9.83 -29.27
CA GLU A 242 -37.19 -8.65 -29.18
C GLU A 242 -37.59 -8.11 -30.55
N ASP A 243 -36.65 -8.09 -31.49
CA ASP A 243 -36.83 -7.48 -32.84
C ASP A 243 -37.13 -8.53 -33.95
N ASN A 244 -37.20 -9.82 -33.57
CA ASN A 244 -37.31 -10.94 -34.50
C ASN A 244 -36.29 -10.87 -35.66
N TYR A 245 -35.04 -10.44 -35.37
CA TYR A 245 -33.96 -10.29 -36.29
C TYR A 245 -32.64 -10.71 -35.64
N LEU A 246 -31.87 -11.62 -36.30
CA LEU A 246 -30.58 -12.09 -35.76
C LEU A 246 -29.53 -10.98 -35.83
N TYR A 247 -29.11 -10.47 -34.68
CA TYR A 247 -28.02 -9.52 -34.52
C TYR A 247 -26.72 -10.25 -34.19
N GLY A 248 -25.76 -10.23 -35.12
CA GLY A 248 -24.44 -10.84 -34.91
C GLY A 248 -23.44 -9.90 -34.27
N ASP A 249 -23.66 -8.57 -34.39
CA ASP A 249 -22.78 -7.56 -33.76
C ASP A 249 -23.50 -6.20 -33.57
N ASP A 250 -22.74 -5.24 -32.99
CA ASP A 250 -23.21 -3.90 -32.71
C ASP A 250 -23.51 -3.04 -33.92
N ASN A 251 -22.84 -3.32 -35.08
CA ASN A 251 -23.11 -2.58 -36.30
C ASN A 251 -24.50 -2.92 -36.87
N GLU A 252 -24.92 -4.16 -36.72
CA GLU A 252 -26.26 -4.60 -37.15
C GLU A 252 -27.33 -4.00 -36.24
N LEU A 253 -27.06 -3.81 -34.94
CA LEU A 253 -27.95 -3.14 -33.99
C LEU A 253 -28.29 -1.69 -34.39
N LYS A 254 -27.45 -1.01 -35.19
CA LYS A 254 -27.71 0.36 -35.64
C LYS A 254 -29.00 0.47 -36.48
N ARG A 255 -29.53 -0.65 -36.97
CA ARG A 255 -30.85 -0.72 -37.65
C ARG A 255 -32.01 -0.34 -36.70
N ASN A 256 -31.86 -0.68 -35.39
CA ASN A 256 -32.83 -0.30 -34.38
C ASN A 256 -32.15 0.67 -33.40
N PRO A 257 -32.36 1.99 -33.55
CA PRO A 257 -31.72 2.99 -32.69
C PRO A 257 -32.02 2.84 -31.19
N ASN A 258 -33.16 2.32 -30.83
CA ASN A 258 -33.56 2.14 -29.42
C ASN A 258 -32.73 1.01 -28.80
N LEU A 259 -32.58 -0.11 -29.49
CA LEU A 259 -31.78 -1.25 -29.02
C LEU A 259 -30.29 -0.88 -29.01
N PHE A 260 -29.80 -0.20 -30.07
CA PHE A 260 -28.44 0.28 -30.14
C PHE A 260 -28.09 1.23 -28.97
N ASN A 261 -28.95 2.23 -28.69
CA ASN A 261 -28.76 3.14 -27.58
C ASN A 261 -28.82 2.43 -26.22
N HIS A 262 -29.68 1.43 -26.09
CA HIS A 262 -29.72 0.61 -24.88
C HIS A 262 -28.43 -0.17 -24.71
N PHE A 263 -27.97 -0.86 -25.74
CA PHE A 263 -26.70 -1.61 -25.72
C PHE A 263 -25.49 -0.73 -25.37
N THR A 264 -25.40 0.46 -25.98
CA THR A 264 -24.33 1.42 -25.69
C THR A 264 -24.30 1.78 -24.20
N ARG A 265 -25.46 2.06 -23.58
CA ARG A 265 -25.51 2.35 -22.14
C ARG A 265 -25.11 1.15 -21.28
N GLN A 266 -25.47 -0.08 -21.68
CA GLN A 266 -25.06 -1.29 -20.95
C GLN A 266 -23.52 -1.47 -21.02
N ARG A 267 -22.90 -1.21 -22.19
CA ARG A 267 -21.43 -1.21 -22.31
C ARG A 267 -20.77 -0.12 -21.44
N GLU A 268 -21.29 1.11 -21.47
CA GLU A 268 -20.78 2.19 -20.60
C GLU A 268 -20.85 1.79 -19.10
N GLY A 269 -21.92 1.13 -18.69
CA GLY A 269 -22.07 0.56 -17.36
C GLY A 269 -20.98 -0.46 -17.05
N PHE A 270 -20.79 -1.44 -17.92
CA PHE A 270 -19.76 -2.47 -17.75
C PHE A 270 -18.35 -1.88 -17.66
N PHE A 271 -17.98 -0.95 -18.53
CA PHE A 271 -16.68 -0.28 -18.49
C PHE A 271 -16.51 0.55 -17.20
N SER A 272 -17.58 1.17 -16.71
CA SER A 272 -17.55 1.87 -15.43
C SER A 272 -17.30 0.91 -14.27
N ALA A 273 -17.98 -0.23 -14.20
CA ALA A 273 -17.76 -1.24 -13.18
C ALA A 273 -16.33 -1.82 -13.24
N GLN A 274 -15.81 -2.10 -14.45
CA GLN A 274 -14.43 -2.56 -14.64
C GLN A 274 -13.40 -1.51 -14.18
N SER A 275 -13.65 -0.23 -14.44
CA SER A 275 -12.80 0.87 -13.95
C SER A 275 -12.84 0.96 -12.42
N LEU A 276 -14.00 0.74 -11.80
CA LEU A 276 -14.13 0.69 -10.33
C LEU A 276 -13.37 -0.51 -9.75
N LYS A 277 -13.48 -1.67 -10.38
CA LYS A 277 -12.78 -2.89 -9.98
C LYS A 277 -11.26 -2.71 -10.01
N ARG A 278 -10.73 -2.12 -11.10
CA ARG A 278 -9.29 -1.78 -11.19
C ARG A 278 -8.88 -0.79 -10.11
N PHE A 279 -9.66 0.28 -9.92
CA PHE A 279 -9.40 1.26 -8.89
C PHE A 279 -9.39 0.63 -7.49
N ALA A 280 -10.34 -0.24 -7.17
CA ALA A 280 -10.38 -0.94 -5.89
C ALA A 280 -9.15 -1.82 -5.68
N ARG A 281 -8.75 -2.60 -6.68
CA ARG A 281 -7.55 -3.45 -6.61
C ARG A 281 -6.27 -2.66 -6.43
N ASP A 282 -6.09 -1.56 -7.19
CA ASP A 282 -4.81 -0.86 -7.30
C ASP A 282 -4.64 0.22 -6.21
N GLU A 283 -5.75 0.75 -5.67
CA GLU A 283 -5.72 1.95 -4.84
C GLU A 283 -6.29 1.78 -3.43
N LEU A 284 -7.12 0.75 -3.18
CA LEU A 284 -7.73 0.55 -1.87
C LEU A 284 -6.88 -0.36 -0.97
N VAL A 285 -7.08 -0.22 0.33
CA VAL A 285 -6.45 -1.08 1.33
C VAL A 285 -7.09 -2.46 1.31
N ASP A 286 -8.43 -2.52 1.19
CA ASP A 286 -9.18 -3.77 1.05
C ASP A 286 -9.47 -4.06 -0.43
N GLU A 287 -8.73 -5.01 -0.99
CA GLU A 287 -8.95 -5.49 -2.36
C GLU A 287 -10.34 -6.14 -2.52
N GLY A 288 -11.00 -6.54 -1.43
CA GLY A 288 -12.32 -7.17 -1.41
C GLY A 288 -13.52 -6.20 -1.48
N GLU A 289 -13.31 -4.89 -1.34
CA GLU A 289 -14.38 -3.89 -1.32
C GLU A 289 -15.26 -3.93 -2.58
N TYR A 290 -14.68 -4.10 -3.76
CA TYR A 290 -15.44 -4.23 -5.00
C TYR A 290 -16.35 -5.48 -5.00
N GLU A 291 -15.83 -6.63 -4.59
CA GLU A 291 -16.60 -7.87 -4.52
C GLU A 291 -17.70 -7.78 -3.45
N SER A 292 -17.48 -7.03 -2.37
CA SER A 292 -18.51 -6.72 -1.38
C SER A 292 -19.65 -5.91 -1.98
N LEU A 293 -19.35 -4.88 -2.77
CA LEU A 293 -20.36 -4.09 -3.48
C LEU A 293 -21.14 -4.93 -4.50
N LYS A 294 -20.44 -5.76 -5.28
CA LYS A 294 -21.07 -6.66 -6.27
C LYS A 294 -22.04 -7.65 -5.61
N LYS A 295 -21.70 -8.16 -4.41
CA LYS A 295 -22.62 -8.99 -3.61
C LYS A 295 -23.83 -8.22 -3.11
N GLN A 296 -23.70 -6.94 -2.74
CA GLN A 296 -24.83 -6.10 -2.36
C GLN A 296 -25.79 -5.91 -3.56
N VAL A 297 -25.24 -5.69 -4.77
CA VAL A 297 -26.03 -5.61 -6.00
C VAL A 297 -26.73 -6.95 -6.26
N GLU A 298 -26.00 -8.07 -6.25
CA GLU A 298 -26.55 -9.42 -6.45
C GLU A 298 -27.76 -9.68 -5.53
N PHE A 299 -27.61 -9.40 -4.24
CA PHE A 299 -28.69 -9.56 -3.27
C PHE A 299 -29.86 -8.59 -3.53
N GLY A 300 -29.54 -7.33 -3.81
CA GLY A 300 -30.59 -6.29 -3.97
C GLY A 300 -31.45 -6.40 -5.23
N ILE A 301 -30.97 -7.14 -6.25
CA ILE A 301 -31.73 -7.36 -7.51
C ILE A 301 -32.39 -8.71 -7.57
N ALA A 302 -32.12 -9.65 -6.67
CA ALA A 302 -32.56 -11.05 -6.77
C ALA A 302 -34.06 -11.18 -6.99
N ASP A 303 -34.89 -10.59 -6.15
CA ASP A 303 -36.35 -10.66 -6.25
C ASP A 303 -36.90 -10.07 -7.56
N ILE A 304 -36.20 -9.08 -8.15
CA ILE A 304 -36.59 -8.48 -9.42
C ILE A 304 -36.18 -9.39 -10.58
N TYR A 305 -34.99 -9.92 -10.53
CA TYR A 305 -34.45 -10.81 -11.55
C TYR A 305 -35.30 -12.10 -11.69
N GLU A 306 -35.78 -12.65 -10.60
CA GLU A 306 -36.54 -13.91 -10.54
C GLU A 306 -38.01 -13.76 -10.95
N LYS A 307 -38.51 -12.54 -11.16
CA LYS A 307 -39.89 -12.32 -11.63
C LYS A 307 -40.11 -12.87 -13.04
N SER A 308 -41.35 -13.20 -13.34
CA SER A 308 -41.76 -13.49 -14.72
C SER A 308 -41.95 -12.20 -15.51
N TYR A 309 -41.43 -12.16 -16.73
CA TYR A 309 -41.48 -11.02 -17.65
C TYR A 309 -42.05 -11.43 -18.99
N GLU A 310 -42.66 -10.50 -19.70
CA GLU A 310 -43.20 -10.72 -21.05
C GLU A 310 -42.08 -10.90 -22.07
N SER A 311 -40.93 -10.21 -21.88
CA SER A 311 -39.75 -10.38 -22.70
C SER A 311 -38.45 -10.40 -21.89
N LYS A 312 -37.39 -11.02 -22.45
CA LYS A 312 -36.07 -11.02 -21.85
C LYS A 312 -35.50 -9.60 -21.74
N LEU A 313 -35.80 -8.72 -22.70
CA LEU A 313 -35.39 -7.32 -22.67
C LEU A 313 -36.01 -6.58 -21.49
N GLU A 314 -37.30 -6.85 -21.15
CA GLU A 314 -37.95 -6.28 -19.99
C GLU A 314 -37.28 -6.75 -18.70
N ARG A 315 -36.88 -8.03 -18.58
CA ARG A 315 -36.11 -8.56 -17.46
C ARG A 315 -34.78 -7.81 -17.30
N VAL A 316 -34.01 -7.64 -18.39
CA VAL A 316 -32.75 -6.89 -18.36
C VAL A 316 -32.95 -5.46 -17.87
N LYS A 317 -33.93 -4.73 -18.46
CA LYS A 317 -34.23 -3.34 -18.08
C LYS A 317 -34.67 -3.21 -16.61
N SER A 318 -35.52 -4.10 -16.14
CA SER A 318 -36.01 -4.07 -14.78
C SER A 318 -34.94 -4.40 -13.76
N THR A 319 -34.11 -5.41 -14.05
CA THR A 319 -33.01 -5.83 -13.16
C THR A 319 -31.93 -4.78 -13.07
N THR A 320 -31.44 -4.25 -14.21
CA THR A 320 -30.43 -3.20 -14.23
C THR A 320 -30.95 -1.87 -13.69
N GLY A 321 -32.24 -1.56 -13.92
CA GLY A 321 -32.91 -0.42 -13.32
C GLY A 321 -32.99 -0.52 -11.80
N LYS A 322 -33.32 -1.71 -11.27
CA LYS A 322 -33.30 -1.94 -9.81
C LYS A 322 -31.89 -1.78 -9.21
N ALA A 323 -30.89 -2.29 -9.86
CA ALA A 323 -29.48 -2.13 -9.41
C ALA A 323 -29.10 -0.65 -9.26
N VAL A 324 -29.52 0.19 -10.20
CA VAL A 324 -29.26 1.65 -10.18
C VAL A 324 -29.90 2.35 -8.97
N GLU A 325 -31.04 1.86 -8.51
CA GLU A 325 -31.79 2.42 -7.35
C GLU A 325 -31.19 2.01 -6.00
N LEU A 326 -30.36 0.97 -5.94
CA LEU A 326 -29.78 0.50 -4.67
C LEU A 326 -28.93 1.58 -4.02
N ASP A 327 -29.10 1.74 -2.71
CA ASP A 327 -28.20 2.55 -1.90
C ASP A 327 -27.04 1.67 -1.41
N LEU A 328 -25.95 1.68 -2.17
CA LEU A 328 -24.75 0.89 -1.87
C LEU A 328 -23.82 1.67 -0.97
N SER A 329 -23.29 1.00 0.02
CA SER A 329 -22.29 1.57 0.93
C SER A 329 -20.98 0.79 0.92
N SER A 330 -19.86 1.51 0.90
CA SER A 330 -18.53 0.99 1.06
C SER A 330 -17.77 1.86 2.06
N ALA A 331 -16.83 1.24 2.79
CA ALA A 331 -15.99 1.95 3.73
C ALA A 331 -14.97 2.84 3.02
N GLU A 332 -14.47 2.40 1.86
CA GLU A 332 -13.37 3.04 1.14
C GLU A 332 -13.78 3.69 -0.18
N ILE A 333 -14.92 3.27 -0.76
CA ILE A 333 -15.42 3.80 -2.04
C ILE A 333 -16.54 4.79 -1.79
N GLN A 334 -16.27 6.08 -1.92
CA GLN A 334 -17.27 7.14 -1.70
C GLN A 334 -18.09 7.48 -2.94
N ASP A 335 -17.54 7.31 -4.14
CA ASP A 335 -18.16 7.72 -5.41
C ASP A 335 -18.59 6.49 -6.23
N ILE A 336 -19.66 5.82 -5.76
CA ILE A 336 -20.28 4.72 -6.51
C ILE A 336 -21.31 5.31 -7.47
N LYS A 337 -21.01 5.22 -8.76
CA LYS A 337 -21.85 5.79 -9.82
C LYS A 337 -22.99 4.85 -10.18
N VAL A 338 -24.07 5.41 -10.72
CA VAL A 338 -25.20 4.61 -11.24
C VAL A 338 -24.77 3.63 -12.32
N GLN A 339 -23.76 4.02 -13.13
CA GLN A 339 -23.18 3.17 -14.16
C GLN A 339 -22.45 1.96 -13.57
N ASP A 340 -21.79 2.10 -12.42
CA ASP A 340 -21.11 0.98 -11.76
C ASP A 340 -22.10 -0.11 -11.35
N LYS A 341 -23.22 0.30 -10.77
CA LYS A 341 -24.28 -0.60 -10.32
C LYS A 341 -24.93 -1.35 -11.48
N ASN A 342 -25.16 -0.65 -12.59
CA ASN A 342 -25.62 -1.27 -13.85
C ASN A 342 -24.59 -2.27 -14.36
N GLY A 343 -23.31 -1.88 -14.42
CA GLY A 343 -22.22 -2.73 -14.94
C GLY A 343 -21.95 -3.95 -14.08
N MET A 344 -22.15 -3.88 -12.76
CA MET A 344 -22.02 -5.05 -11.87
C MET A 344 -23.03 -6.16 -12.23
N CYS A 345 -24.23 -5.83 -12.76
CA CYS A 345 -25.14 -6.83 -13.27
C CYS A 345 -24.55 -7.61 -14.44
N HIS A 346 -23.81 -6.94 -15.33
CA HIS A 346 -23.14 -7.60 -16.47
C HIS A 346 -21.91 -8.42 -16.03
N GLU A 347 -21.21 -8.00 -14.97
CA GLU A 347 -20.20 -8.84 -14.36
C GLU A 347 -20.80 -10.12 -13.74
N LEU A 348 -21.95 -10.01 -13.08
CA LEU A 348 -22.64 -11.19 -12.55
C LEU A 348 -23.05 -12.16 -13.67
N VAL A 349 -23.35 -11.65 -14.86
CA VAL A 349 -23.59 -12.51 -16.05
C VAL A 349 -22.28 -13.17 -16.52
N ASN A 350 -21.18 -12.42 -16.58
CA ASN A 350 -19.87 -12.99 -16.95
C ASN A 350 -19.40 -14.03 -15.94
N ASP A 351 -19.77 -13.87 -14.66
CA ASP A 351 -19.48 -14.83 -13.57
C ASP A 351 -20.43 -16.05 -13.56
N GLY A 352 -21.42 -16.09 -14.46
CA GLY A 352 -22.44 -17.15 -14.54
C GLY A 352 -23.46 -17.15 -13.40
N LYS A 353 -23.58 -16.04 -12.64
CA LYS A 353 -24.55 -15.88 -11.55
C LYS A 353 -25.90 -15.36 -12.01
N LEU A 354 -25.92 -14.63 -13.11
CA LEU A 354 -27.10 -14.18 -13.82
C LEU A 354 -27.06 -14.65 -15.26
N MET A 355 -28.20 -14.73 -15.90
CA MET A 355 -28.34 -14.98 -17.34
C MET A 355 -29.36 -14.03 -17.95
N TRP A 356 -28.98 -13.32 -19.01
CA TRP A 356 -29.90 -12.48 -19.77
C TRP A 356 -30.72 -13.28 -20.80
N SER A 357 -30.10 -14.33 -21.38
CA SER A 357 -30.75 -15.30 -22.24
C SER A 357 -30.50 -16.71 -21.73
N ASP A 358 -31.40 -17.65 -22.05
CA ASP A 358 -31.30 -19.03 -21.56
C ASP A 358 -30.24 -19.86 -22.33
N GLY A 359 -29.41 -19.19 -23.17
CA GLY A 359 -28.52 -19.84 -24.11
C GLY A 359 -29.30 -20.66 -25.13
N ASN A 360 -28.91 -20.68 -26.39
CA ASN A 360 -29.43 -21.65 -27.33
C ASN A 360 -29.09 -23.06 -26.83
N GLY A 361 -30.02 -23.66 -26.04
CA GLY A 361 -30.02 -25.11 -25.89
C GLY A 361 -30.17 -25.67 -27.31
N ASP A 362 -29.26 -26.51 -27.69
CA ASP A 362 -29.12 -27.26 -28.94
C ASP A 362 -30.48 -27.40 -29.70
N ILE A 363 -30.53 -26.77 -30.90
CA ILE A 363 -31.43 -27.19 -31.96
C ILE A 363 -30.61 -28.00 -32.95
#